data_20a43cb6e16b51e1a8ba0cf8487286e9
#
_entry.id   20a43cb6e16b51e1a8ba0cf8487286e9
#
_cell.length_a   1.000
_cell.length_b   1.000
_cell.length_c   1.000
_cell.angle_alpha   90.00
_cell.angle_beta   90.00
_cell.angle_gamma   90.00
#
_symmetry.space_group_name_H-M   'P 1'
#
loop_
_entity.id
_entity.type
_entity.pdbx_description
1 polymer ?
#
loop_
_entity_poly.entity_id
_entity_poly.type
_entity_poly.pdbx_seq_one_letter_code
_entity_poly.pdbx_strand_id
1 'polypeptide(L)'
;METKNIMIVGVGGQGSLLASKLLGHLLMEQGYDVKVSEVHGMSQRGGSVVTYVRYGDKVASPIIDKGEADFIVSFELLEAARWLGFLKPDGQIVT
;
A
#
# COMPACT_ATOMS: atom_id res chain seq x y z
N MET A 1 17.66 2.38 -8.20
CA MET A 1 16.86 1.50 -7.37
C MET A 1 15.52 1.23 -8.02
N GLU A 2 15.09 0.00 -8.04
CA GLU A 2 13.76 -0.31 -8.52
C GLU A 2 12.69 0.27 -7.60
N THR A 3 11.58 0.68 -8.20
CA THR A 3 10.44 1.14 -7.41
C THR A 3 9.87 -0.01 -6.58
N LYS A 4 9.68 0.23 -5.29
CA LYS A 4 9.04 -0.70 -4.38
C LYS A 4 7.60 -0.28 -4.15
N ASN A 5 6.72 -1.25 -4.04
CA ASN A 5 5.29 -1.03 -3.93
C ASN A 5 4.75 -1.65 -2.65
N ILE A 6 4.13 -0.83 -1.82
CA ILE A 6 3.54 -1.27 -0.56
C ILE A 6 2.05 -0.96 -0.59
N MET A 7 1.23 -1.95 -0.32
CA MET A 7 -0.21 -1.75 -0.15
C MET A 7 -0.55 -1.86 1.33
N ILE A 8 -1.25 -0.87 1.85
CA ILE A 8 -1.77 -0.89 3.21
C ILE A 8 -3.28 -1.04 3.12
N VAL A 9 -3.79 -2.14 3.62
CA VAL A 9 -5.21 -2.48 3.51
C VAL A 9 -5.84 -2.58 4.90
N GLY A 10 -7.09 -2.17 5.01
CA GLY A 10 -7.79 -2.22 6.28
C GLY A 10 -9.16 -1.61 6.22
N VAL A 11 -9.89 -1.76 7.31
CA VAL A 11 -11.22 -1.19 7.49
C VAL A 11 -11.10 0.05 8.38
N GLY A 12 -11.84 1.11 8.02
CA GLY A 12 -11.94 2.30 8.84
C GLY A 12 -10.87 3.37 8.65
N GLY A 13 -9.95 3.17 7.80
CA GLY A 13 -9.09 4.19 7.22
C GLY A 13 -8.14 5.00 8.11
N GLN A 14 -8.45 5.26 9.37
CA GLN A 14 -7.63 6.17 10.17
C GLN A 14 -6.26 5.61 10.50
N GLY A 15 -6.21 4.37 10.92
CA GLY A 15 -4.94 3.72 11.23
C GLY A 15 -4.07 3.56 9.99
N SER A 16 -4.66 3.16 8.88
CA SER A 16 -3.92 2.99 7.63
C SER A 16 -3.43 4.32 7.07
N LEU A 17 -4.23 5.38 7.21
CA LEU A 17 -3.82 6.71 6.78
C LEU A 17 -2.62 7.22 7.58
N LEU A 18 -2.66 7.06 8.90
CA LEU A 18 -1.56 7.44 9.76
C LEU A 18 -0.29 6.65 9.43
N ALA A 19 -0.43 5.33 9.26
CA ALA A 19 0.69 4.47 8.91
C ALA A 19 1.32 4.87 7.58
N SER A 20 0.50 5.18 6.57
CA SER A 20 1.01 5.59 5.27
C SER A 20 1.73 6.93 5.32
N LYS A 21 1.24 7.87 6.12
CA LYS A 21 1.89 9.17 6.29
C LYS A 21 3.25 9.03 6.97
N LEU A 22 3.31 8.22 8.03
CA LEU A 22 4.57 7.98 8.72
C LEU A 22 5.58 7.30 7.81
N LEU A 23 5.15 6.27 7.09
CA LEU A 23 6.01 5.55 6.17
C LEU A 23 6.51 6.45 5.06
N GLY A 24 5.61 7.24 4.47
CA GLY A 24 5.99 8.18 3.42
C GLY A 24 7.00 9.19 3.89
N HIS A 25 6.82 9.73 5.10
CA HIS A 25 7.76 10.68 5.69
C HIS A 25 9.15 10.07 5.88
N LEU A 26 9.19 8.87 6.45
CA LEU A 26 10.47 8.17 6.68
C LEU A 26 11.20 7.91 5.37
N LEU A 27 10.48 7.49 4.34
CA LEU A 27 11.08 7.21 3.04
C LEU A 27 11.58 8.48 2.37
N MET A 28 10.84 9.57 2.48
CA MET A 28 11.28 10.86 1.94
C MET A 28 12.55 11.37 2.65
N GLU A 29 12.64 11.15 3.95
CA GLU A 29 13.84 11.51 4.71
C GLU A 29 15.07 10.71 4.27
N GLN A 30 14.86 9.49 3.76
CA GLN A 30 15.93 8.68 3.21
C GLN A 30 16.33 9.07 1.80
N GLY A 31 15.65 10.04 1.21
CA GLY A 31 15.99 10.55 -0.11
C GLY A 31 15.24 9.90 -1.27
N TYR A 32 14.24 9.07 -0.98
CA TYR A 32 13.45 8.43 -2.04
C TYR A 32 12.37 9.36 -2.58
N ASP A 33 12.03 9.17 -3.86
CA ASP A 33 10.81 9.72 -4.42
C ASP A 33 9.64 8.84 -3.95
N VAL A 34 8.62 9.44 -3.36
CA VAL A 34 7.51 8.72 -2.75
C VAL A 34 6.19 9.22 -3.31
N LYS A 35 5.34 8.30 -3.73
CA LYS A 35 3.97 8.61 -4.15
C LYS A 35 3.00 7.81 -3.29
N VAL A 36 1.99 8.48 -2.77
CA VAL A 36 0.96 7.87 -1.92
C VAL A 36 -0.40 8.15 -2.54
N SER A 37 -1.24 7.13 -2.61
CA SER A 37 -2.60 7.27 -3.11
C SER A 37 -3.55 6.41 -2.30
N GLU A 38 -4.73 6.93 -2.01
CA GLU A 38 -5.79 6.17 -1.35
C GLU A 38 -6.86 5.80 -2.37
N VAL A 39 -7.35 4.57 -2.28
CA VAL A 39 -8.45 4.11 -3.11
C VAL A 39 -9.58 3.62 -2.20
N HIS A 40 -10.76 4.18 -2.41
CA HIS A 40 -11.96 3.78 -1.70
C HIS A 40 -12.80 2.91 -2.63
N GLY A 41 -13.04 1.67 -2.22
CA GLY A 41 -13.85 0.76 -3.00
C GLY A 41 -15.32 1.18 -2.97
N MET A 42 -15.89 1.44 -4.14
CA MET A 42 -17.27 1.89 -4.22
C MET A 42 -18.30 0.83 -3.83
N SER A 43 -17.95 -0.43 -3.98
CA SER A 43 -18.84 -1.55 -3.66
C SER A 43 -18.55 -2.16 -2.30
N GLN A 44 -17.60 -1.64 -1.56
CA GLN A 44 -17.21 -2.22 -0.29
C GLN A 44 -18.00 -1.66 0.86
N ARG A 45 -18.58 -2.55 1.63
CA ARG A 45 -19.31 -2.18 2.84
C ARG A 45 -18.31 -2.01 3.98
N GLY A 46 -18.59 -1.07 4.87
CA GLY A 46 -17.75 -0.85 6.04
C GLY A 46 -16.56 0.07 5.81
N GLY A 47 -16.49 0.75 4.67
CA GLY A 47 -15.49 1.78 4.46
C GLY A 47 -14.06 1.24 4.32
N SER A 48 -13.89 0.12 3.65
CA SER A 48 -12.59 -0.44 3.37
C SER A 48 -11.76 0.51 2.53
N VAL A 49 -10.52 0.75 2.95
CA VAL A 49 -9.60 1.69 2.28
C VAL A 49 -8.31 0.97 1.94
N VAL A 50 -7.83 1.19 0.73
CA VAL A 50 -6.52 0.70 0.31
C VAL A 50 -5.62 1.89 0.04
N THR A 51 -4.45 1.88 0.66
CA THR A 51 -3.45 2.92 0.45
C THR A 51 -2.27 2.33 -0.29
N TYR A 52 -1.88 2.97 -1.37
CA TYR A 52 -0.71 2.59 -2.15
C TYR A 52 0.45 3.51 -1.77
N VAL A 53 1.59 2.92 -1.41
CA VAL A 53 2.82 3.66 -1.18
C VAL A 53 3.87 3.12 -2.14
N ARG A 54 4.36 3.96 -3.03
CA ARG A 54 5.42 3.59 -3.97
C ARG A 54 6.63 4.48 -3.73
N TYR A 55 7.80 3.87 -3.70
CA TYR A 55 9.01 4.64 -3.48
C TYR A 55 10.18 4.06 -4.29
N GLY A 56 11.12 4.91 -4.61
CA GLY A 56 12.31 4.55 -5.39
C GLY A 56 13.08 5.79 -5.77
N ASP A 57 13.93 5.65 -6.78
CA ASP A 57 14.69 6.80 -7.28
C ASP A 57 13.78 7.77 -8.02
N LYS A 58 12.83 7.26 -8.78
CA LYS A 58 11.85 8.07 -9.47
C LYS A 58 10.56 7.26 -9.64
N VAL A 59 9.47 7.82 -9.18
CA VAL A 59 8.16 7.17 -9.24
C VAL A 59 7.22 8.02 -10.08
N ALA A 60 6.77 7.49 -11.21
CA ALA A 60 5.95 8.24 -12.15
C ALA A 60 4.45 8.20 -11.82
N SER A 61 3.98 7.18 -11.12
CA SER A 61 2.55 6.99 -10.83
C SER A 61 2.37 6.43 -9.43
N PRO A 62 1.32 6.85 -8.70
CA PRO A 62 1.03 6.30 -7.37
C PRO A 62 0.29 4.96 -7.40
N ILE A 63 -0.08 4.46 -8.58
CA ILE A 63 -0.93 3.28 -8.70
C ILE A 63 -0.10 2.00 -8.74
N ILE A 64 -0.53 0.99 -7.98
CA ILE A 64 0.06 -0.34 -7.98
C ILE A 64 -0.87 -1.26 -8.78
N ASP A 65 -0.33 -1.92 -9.79
CA ASP A 65 -1.09 -2.87 -10.60
C ASP A 65 -1.10 -4.26 -9.96
N LYS A 66 -2.02 -5.10 -10.43
CA LYS A 66 -2.11 -6.47 -9.95
C LYS A 66 -0.78 -7.21 -10.17
N GLY A 67 -0.37 -7.93 -9.15
CA GLY A 67 0.88 -8.70 -9.21
C GLY A 67 2.13 -7.89 -9.01
N GLU A 68 2.03 -6.62 -8.62
CA GLU A 68 3.19 -5.72 -8.51
C GLU A 68 3.50 -5.26 -7.09
N ALA A 69 2.70 -5.65 -6.10
CA ALA A 69 2.96 -5.25 -4.72
C ALA A 69 4.10 -6.08 -4.12
N ASP A 70 5.10 -5.40 -3.60
CA ASP A 70 6.20 -6.05 -2.88
C ASP A 70 5.76 -6.46 -1.48
N PHE A 71 4.93 -5.63 -0.85
CA PHE A 71 4.42 -5.86 0.49
C PHE A 71 2.94 -5.51 0.56
N ILE A 72 2.21 -6.33 1.30
CA ILE A 72 0.85 -5.99 1.71
C ILE A 72 0.86 -5.93 3.23
N VAL A 73 0.58 -4.77 3.78
CA VAL A 73 0.43 -4.57 5.23
C VAL A 73 -1.05 -4.55 5.53
N SER A 74 -1.52 -5.44 6.37
CA SER A 74 -2.93 -5.55 6.69
C SER A 74 -3.14 -5.60 8.19
N PHE A 75 -4.16 -4.90 8.65
CA PHE A 75 -4.57 -4.95 10.05
C PHE A 75 -5.59 -6.05 10.30
N GLU A 76 -6.08 -6.68 9.22
CA GLU A 76 -7.03 -7.76 9.31
C GLU A 76 -6.71 -8.85 8.29
N LEU A 77 -6.76 -10.10 8.75
CA LEU A 77 -6.41 -11.24 7.91
C LEU A 77 -7.32 -11.38 6.68
N LEU A 78 -8.62 -11.13 6.85
CA LEU A 78 -9.55 -11.22 5.73
C LEU A 78 -9.26 -10.18 4.65
N GLU A 79 -8.88 -8.98 5.04
CA GLU A 79 -8.51 -7.95 4.06
C GLU A 79 -7.23 -8.33 3.33
N ALA A 80 -6.26 -8.90 4.02
CA ALA A 80 -5.04 -9.40 3.36
C ALA A 80 -5.39 -10.41 2.27
N ALA A 81 -6.30 -11.34 2.58
CA ALA A 81 -6.72 -12.36 1.61
C ALA A 81 -7.38 -11.76 0.38
N ARG A 82 -8.16 -10.71 0.53
CA ARG A 82 -8.84 -10.05 -0.60
C ARG A 82 -7.87 -9.46 -1.60
N TRP A 83 -6.69 -9.03 -1.15
CA TRP A 83 -5.76 -8.32 -1.99
C TRP A 83 -4.56 -9.16 -2.43
N LEU A 84 -4.61 -10.48 -2.20
CA LEU A 84 -3.53 -11.39 -2.59
C LEU A 84 -3.19 -11.31 -4.08
N GLY A 85 -4.15 -11.03 -4.93
CA GLY A 85 -3.91 -10.91 -6.37
C GLY A 85 -2.98 -9.77 -6.76
N PHE A 86 -2.75 -8.82 -5.85
CA PHE A 86 -1.84 -7.72 -6.09
C PHE A 86 -0.40 -8.02 -5.68
N LEU A 87 -0.18 -9.08 -4.91
CA LEU A 87 1.12 -9.41 -4.39
C LEU A 87 1.99 -10.06 -5.46
N LYS A 88 3.25 -9.65 -5.52
CA LYS A 88 4.24 -10.32 -6.36
C LYS A 88 4.42 -11.77 -5.91
N PRO A 89 4.88 -12.67 -6.81
CA PRO A 89 5.13 -14.07 -6.40
C PRO A 89 6.09 -14.19 -5.22
N ASP A 90 7.05 -13.28 -5.09
CA ASP A 90 8.01 -13.26 -3.99
C ASP A 90 7.69 -12.17 -2.96
N GLY A 91 6.51 -11.60 -3.03
CA GLY A 91 6.10 -10.57 -2.10
C GLY A 91 5.75 -11.11 -0.72
N GLN A 92 5.63 -10.21 0.24
CA GLN A 92 5.38 -10.56 1.64
C GLN A 92 4.13 -9.87 2.17
N ILE A 93 3.42 -10.57 3.05
CA ILE A 93 2.27 -10.04 3.76
C ILE A 93 2.66 -9.85 5.21
N VAL A 94 2.35 -8.67 5.74
CA VAL A 94 2.55 -8.35 7.16
C VAL A 94 1.18 -8.09 7.78
N THR A 95 0.82 -8.87 8.77
CA THR A 95 -0.46 -8.73 9.47
C THR A 95 -0.26 -8.47 10.95
#